data_1d97d034e6bb3f53094e617f924ae554
#
_entry.id   1d97d034e6bb3f53094e617f924ae554
#
_cell.length_a   1.000
_cell.length_b   1.000
_cell.length_c   1.000
_cell.angle_alpha   90.00
_cell.angle_beta   90.00
_cell.angle_gamma   90.00
#
_symmetry.space_group_name_H-M   'P 1'
#
loop_
_entity.id
_entity.type
_entity.pdbx_description
1 polymer ?
#
loop_
_entity_poly.entity_id
_entity_poly.type
_entity_poly.pdbx_seq_one_letter_code
_entity_poly.pdbx_strand_id
1 'polypeptide(L)'
;MDFFARQEVSRRTSRVLVGVFLLAFVLVALATTIVVAAALRLYTENNSLFLGTESWSQWLDANGGLVIGVAVASFGLMVVASAFRAAQLSRGGGHVARSLGGTRVTGDGNDALERRLVNVVEEIALAAGLPVPEIYVLEQESAINAFAAGRTGADAAVAVTRGALERLTRSELQGVIAHEFSHILNGDMRLNQQLIGLSFGILVLSLIGRWLLRSMRFARVSRGRNKGGGVAAAVVIAIALIIIG
;
A
#
# COMPACT_ATOMS: atom_id res chain seq x y z
N MET A 1 9.73 -33.46 -12.61
CA MET A 1 9.51 -32.00 -12.56
C MET A 1 10.49 -31.41 -11.58
N ASP A 2 11.35 -30.51 -12.06
CA ASP A 2 12.48 -30.02 -11.26
C ASP A 2 11.99 -28.94 -10.27
N PHE A 3 11.84 -29.33 -9.00
CA PHE A 3 11.36 -28.46 -7.93
C PHE A 3 12.30 -27.24 -7.72
N PHE A 4 13.61 -27.48 -7.79
CA PHE A 4 14.62 -26.46 -7.62
C PHE A 4 14.60 -25.41 -8.74
N ALA A 5 14.38 -25.81 -10.00
CA ALA A 5 14.26 -24.90 -11.12
C ALA A 5 13.04 -23.96 -10.98
N ARG A 6 11.91 -24.46 -10.47
CA ARG A 6 10.72 -23.64 -10.19
C ARG A 6 10.95 -22.63 -9.06
N GLN A 7 11.68 -23.02 -8.02
CA GLN A 7 12.00 -22.14 -6.91
C GLN A 7 12.95 -21.00 -7.34
N GLU A 8 13.87 -21.28 -8.25
CA GLU A 8 14.79 -20.27 -8.79
C GLU A 8 14.06 -19.27 -9.70
N VAL A 9 13.12 -19.72 -10.54
CA VAL A 9 12.24 -18.88 -11.34
C VAL A 9 11.39 -17.97 -10.46
N SER A 10 10.81 -18.50 -9.38
CA SER A 10 10.00 -17.71 -8.43
C SER A 10 10.82 -16.60 -7.77
N ARG A 11 12.04 -16.89 -7.30
CA ARG A 11 12.95 -15.87 -6.72
C ARG A 11 13.39 -14.80 -7.70
N ARG A 12 13.56 -15.16 -8.98
CA ARG A 12 13.88 -14.20 -10.04
C ARG A 12 12.70 -13.27 -10.30
N THR A 13 11.51 -13.81 -10.41
CA THR A 13 10.26 -13.04 -10.60
C THR A 13 10.04 -12.05 -9.46
N SER A 14 10.26 -12.46 -8.21
CA SER A 14 10.15 -11.58 -7.04
C SER A 14 11.11 -10.39 -7.11
N ARG A 15 12.37 -10.60 -7.51
CA ARG A 15 13.35 -9.52 -7.68
C ARG A 15 12.98 -8.55 -8.80
N VAL A 16 12.49 -9.08 -9.93
CA VAL A 16 11.98 -8.26 -11.04
C VAL A 16 10.82 -7.41 -10.60
N LEU A 17 9.88 -7.97 -9.84
CA LEU A 17 8.70 -7.26 -9.35
C LEU A 17 9.08 -6.09 -8.43
N VAL A 18 10.00 -6.31 -7.49
CA VAL A 18 10.53 -5.22 -6.63
C VAL A 18 11.22 -4.16 -7.49
N GLY A 19 12.01 -4.56 -8.50
CA GLY A 19 12.66 -3.64 -9.43
C GLY A 19 11.67 -2.77 -10.21
N VAL A 20 10.55 -3.35 -10.67
CA VAL A 20 9.47 -2.62 -11.34
C VAL A 20 8.83 -1.58 -10.40
N PHE A 21 8.59 -1.94 -9.13
CA PHE A 21 8.06 -0.98 -8.15
C PHE A 21 9.04 0.17 -7.85
N LEU A 22 10.34 -0.12 -7.75
CA LEU A 22 11.35 0.93 -7.57
C LEU A 22 11.42 1.87 -8.79
N LEU A 23 11.31 1.31 -10.00
CA LEU A 23 11.19 2.12 -11.21
C LEU A 23 9.93 2.99 -11.18
N ALA A 24 8.78 2.42 -10.79
CA ALA A 24 7.54 3.18 -10.62
C ALA A 24 7.70 4.35 -9.64
N PHE A 25 8.41 4.16 -8.52
CA PHE A 25 8.74 5.23 -7.57
C PHE A 25 9.46 6.41 -8.25
N VAL A 26 10.50 6.10 -9.02
CA VAL A 26 11.27 7.13 -9.73
C VAL A 26 10.39 7.85 -10.75
N LEU A 27 9.60 7.10 -11.54
CA LEU A 27 8.72 7.68 -12.55
C LEU A 27 7.62 8.56 -11.92
N VAL A 28 7.02 8.14 -10.81
CA VAL A 28 6.03 8.91 -10.07
C VAL A 28 6.64 10.19 -9.50
N ALA A 29 7.84 10.14 -8.92
CA ALA A 29 8.53 11.31 -8.42
C ALA A 29 8.88 12.30 -9.54
N LEU A 30 9.35 11.81 -10.69
CA LEU A 30 9.62 12.64 -11.87
C LEU A 30 8.34 13.28 -12.41
N ALA A 31 7.27 12.50 -12.59
CA ALA A 31 5.99 13.02 -13.07
C ALA A 31 5.43 14.10 -12.14
N THR A 32 5.48 13.87 -10.82
CA THR A 32 5.07 14.86 -9.81
C THR A 32 5.89 16.14 -9.93
N THR A 33 7.22 16.01 -10.08
CA THR A 33 8.12 17.16 -10.21
C THR A 33 7.82 17.97 -11.46
N ILE A 34 7.61 17.31 -12.60
CA ILE A 34 7.28 17.96 -13.88
C ILE A 34 5.96 18.74 -13.77
N VAL A 35 4.93 18.11 -13.19
CA VAL A 35 3.61 18.78 -13.05
C VAL A 35 3.67 19.94 -12.09
N VAL A 36 4.38 19.83 -10.97
CA VAL A 36 4.54 20.93 -10.02
C VAL A 36 5.33 22.07 -10.66
N ALA A 37 6.42 21.78 -11.37
CA ALA A 37 7.22 22.79 -12.08
C ALA A 37 6.38 23.52 -13.14
N ALA A 38 5.60 22.79 -13.94
CA ALA A 38 4.72 23.37 -14.94
C ALA A 38 3.64 24.27 -14.30
N ALA A 39 3.01 23.81 -13.21
CA ALA A 39 1.99 24.58 -12.49
C ALA A 39 2.58 25.87 -11.87
N LEU A 40 3.78 25.80 -11.32
CA LEU A 40 4.49 26.96 -10.76
C LEU A 40 4.87 27.97 -11.85
N ARG A 41 5.34 27.48 -13.00
CA ARG A 41 5.64 28.34 -14.13
C ARG A 41 4.39 29.09 -14.62
N LEU A 42 3.30 28.39 -14.86
CA LEU A 42 2.03 29.00 -15.24
C LEU A 42 1.53 30.04 -14.22
N TYR A 43 1.78 29.77 -12.93
CA TYR A 43 1.45 30.71 -11.87
C TYR A 43 2.33 31.98 -11.93
N THR A 44 3.63 31.84 -12.17
CA THR A 44 4.54 32.98 -12.29
C THR A 44 4.25 33.83 -13.54
N GLU A 45 3.98 33.21 -14.71
CA GLU A 45 3.60 33.89 -15.94
C GLU A 45 2.32 34.70 -15.76
N ASN A 46 1.27 34.17 -15.12
CA ASN A 46 0.02 34.87 -14.89
C ASN A 46 0.09 36.01 -13.86
N ASN A 47 1.10 36.03 -12.98
CA ASN A 47 1.26 37.05 -11.95
C ASN A 47 2.37 38.07 -12.27
N SER A 48 3.19 37.84 -13.29
CA SER A 48 4.19 38.82 -13.74
C SER A 48 3.50 39.90 -14.59
N LEU A 49 3.58 41.16 -14.14
CA LEU A 49 3.14 42.37 -14.87
C LEU A 49 4.01 42.62 -16.13
N PHE A 50 5.08 41.90 -16.29
CA PHE A 50 5.98 41.92 -17.46
C PHE A 50 5.70 40.67 -18.32
N LEU A 51 5.15 40.88 -19.49
CA LEU A 51 4.97 39.92 -20.59
C LEU A 51 6.35 39.54 -21.18
N GLY A 52 7.24 38.95 -20.37
CA GLY A 52 8.46 38.35 -20.84
C GLY A 52 8.23 36.87 -21.03
N THR A 53 8.25 36.40 -22.26
CA THR A 53 8.30 34.96 -22.60
C THR A 53 9.65 34.42 -22.23
N GLU A 54 9.91 34.20 -20.92
CA GLU A 54 11.12 33.53 -20.49
C GLU A 54 11.13 32.10 -21.06
N SER A 55 12.29 31.72 -21.61
CA SER A 55 12.46 30.33 -22.08
C SER A 55 12.41 29.36 -20.89
N TRP A 56 12.09 28.08 -21.15
CA TRP A 56 12.12 27.05 -20.11
C TRP A 56 13.48 26.96 -19.42
N SER A 57 14.58 27.14 -20.17
CA SER A 57 15.94 27.11 -19.61
C SER A 57 16.17 28.23 -18.60
N GLN A 58 15.81 29.47 -18.94
CA GLN A 58 15.94 30.62 -18.05
C GLN A 58 15.12 30.46 -16.77
N TRP A 59 13.87 29.98 -16.91
CA TRP A 59 13.04 29.71 -15.75
C TRP A 59 13.62 28.62 -14.84
N LEU A 60 14.17 27.53 -15.43
CA LEU A 60 14.82 26.47 -14.68
C LEU A 60 16.10 26.93 -14.00
N ASP A 61 16.89 27.79 -14.65
CA ASP A 61 18.08 28.37 -14.04
C ASP A 61 17.74 29.20 -12.79
N ALA A 62 16.66 29.95 -12.85
CA ALA A 62 16.17 30.76 -11.72
C ALA A 62 15.49 29.93 -10.62
N ASN A 63 14.82 28.84 -10.95
CA ASN A 63 13.98 28.05 -10.04
C ASN A 63 14.48 26.61 -9.82
N GLY A 64 15.66 26.27 -10.33
CA GLY A 64 16.20 24.89 -10.29
C GLY A 64 16.30 24.33 -8.87
N GLY A 65 16.69 25.15 -7.89
CA GLY A 65 16.72 24.74 -6.48
C GLY A 65 15.35 24.32 -5.94
N LEU A 66 14.28 25.04 -6.35
CA LEU A 66 12.91 24.71 -5.98
C LEU A 66 12.45 23.41 -6.65
N VAL A 67 12.75 23.22 -7.93
CA VAL A 67 12.41 21.99 -8.67
C VAL A 67 13.08 20.77 -8.06
N ILE A 68 14.38 20.88 -7.74
CA ILE A 68 15.12 19.82 -7.04
C ILE A 68 14.53 19.58 -5.65
N GLY A 69 14.19 20.64 -4.93
CA GLY A 69 13.54 20.54 -3.62
C GLY A 69 12.22 19.75 -3.67
N VAL A 70 11.38 20.00 -4.69
CA VAL A 70 10.13 19.25 -4.90
C VAL A 70 10.41 17.78 -5.23
N ALA A 71 11.40 17.50 -6.07
CA ALA A 71 11.78 16.13 -6.42
C ALA A 71 12.25 15.35 -5.19
N VAL A 72 13.14 15.95 -4.40
CA VAL A 72 13.65 15.34 -3.17
C VAL A 72 12.56 15.17 -2.12
N ALA A 73 11.68 16.17 -1.95
CA ALA A 73 10.59 16.11 -0.98
C ALA A 73 9.56 15.04 -1.34
N SER A 74 9.14 14.96 -2.62
CA SER A 74 8.16 13.96 -3.07
C SER A 74 8.73 12.54 -2.96
N PHE A 75 9.97 12.31 -3.41
CA PHE A 75 10.63 11.02 -3.30
C PHE A 75 10.87 10.63 -1.84
N GLY A 76 11.39 11.54 -1.02
CA GLY A 76 11.63 11.32 0.41
C GLY A 76 10.35 10.99 1.17
N LEU A 77 9.25 11.69 0.87
CA LEU A 77 7.93 11.40 1.45
C LEU A 77 7.45 10.00 1.11
N MET A 78 7.57 9.58 -0.16
CA MET A 78 7.20 8.23 -0.60
C MET A 78 8.03 7.17 0.14
N VAL A 79 9.35 7.37 0.25
CA VAL A 79 10.25 6.45 0.98
C VAL A 79 9.88 6.36 2.45
N VAL A 80 9.66 7.49 3.12
CA VAL A 80 9.28 7.53 4.54
C VAL A 80 7.92 6.85 4.76
N ALA A 81 6.93 7.12 3.91
CA ALA A 81 5.61 6.49 3.99
C ALA A 81 5.69 4.97 3.78
N SER A 82 6.48 4.52 2.79
CA SER A 82 6.75 3.10 2.54
C SER A 82 7.42 2.42 3.73
N ALA A 83 8.47 3.04 4.28
CA ALA A 83 9.20 2.53 5.43
C ALA A 83 8.30 2.44 6.67
N PHE A 84 7.48 3.46 6.91
CA PHE A 84 6.51 3.48 8.00
C PHE A 84 5.49 2.34 7.87
N ARG A 85 4.94 2.15 6.67
CA ARG A 85 3.98 1.06 6.40
C ARG A 85 4.62 -0.30 6.56
N ALA A 86 5.83 -0.49 6.01
CA ALA A 86 6.59 -1.72 6.16
C ALA A 86 6.89 -2.04 7.64
N ALA A 87 7.23 -1.03 8.44
CA ALA A 87 7.45 -1.17 9.88
C ALA A 87 6.16 -1.56 10.63
N GLN A 88 5.00 -1.05 10.24
CA GLN A 88 3.72 -1.48 10.82
C GLN A 88 3.42 -2.94 10.51
N LEU A 89 3.61 -3.36 9.24
CA LEU A 89 3.37 -4.73 8.81
C LEU A 89 4.38 -5.71 9.41
N SER A 90 5.57 -5.26 9.77
CA SER A 90 6.63 -6.10 10.36
C SER A 90 6.39 -6.47 11.83
N ARG A 91 5.31 -5.99 12.46
CA ARG A 91 4.94 -6.33 13.85
C ARG A 91 4.35 -7.72 14.01
N GLY A 92 4.39 -8.55 12.96
CA GLY A 92 3.86 -9.92 12.94
C GLY A 92 2.45 -10.04 12.37
N GLY A 93 2.10 -11.27 11.96
CA GLY A 93 0.83 -11.54 11.30
C GLY A 93 -0.39 -11.23 12.17
N GLY A 94 -0.32 -11.51 13.46
CA GLY A 94 -1.39 -11.21 14.40
C GLY A 94 -1.68 -9.70 14.52
N HIS A 95 -0.66 -8.83 14.37
CA HIS A 95 -0.90 -7.39 14.34
C HIS A 95 -1.66 -6.98 13.07
N VAL A 96 -1.31 -7.57 11.93
CA VAL A 96 -2.02 -7.31 10.66
C VAL A 96 -3.48 -7.76 10.77
N ALA A 97 -3.73 -8.98 11.24
CA ALA A 97 -5.09 -9.50 11.39
C ALA A 97 -5.96 -8.62 12.31
N ARG A 98 -5.43 -8.21 13.47
CA ARG A 98 -6.14 -7.30 14.40
C ARG A 98 -6.39 -5.93 13.77
N SER A 99 -5.46 -5.39 12.99
CA SER A 99 -5.64 -4.08 12.33
C SER A 99 -6.76 -4.08 11.29
N LEU A 100 -7.13 -5.27 10.79
CA LEU A 100 -8.26 -5.49 9.88
C LEU A 100 -9.56 -5.87 10.61
N GLY A 101 -9.58 -5.77 11.94
CA GLY A 101 -10.76 -6.11 12.74
C GLY A 101 -10.87 -7.58 13.10
N GLY A 102 -9.80 -8.37 12.94
CA GLY A 102 -9.79 -9.79 13.30
C GLY A 102 -9.79 -10.03 14.80
N THR A 103 -10.65 -10.93 15.26
CA THR A 103 -10.72 -11.45 16.63
C THR A 103 -9.92 -12.76 16.70
N ARG A 104 -9.01 -12.87 17.67
CA ARG A 104 -8.23 -14.10 17.85
C ARG A 104 -9.11 -15.24 18.37
N VAL A 105 -8.93 -16.44 17.80
CA VAL A 105 -9.65 -17.64 18.14
C VAL A 105 -8.70 -18.71 18.64
N THR A 106 -9.05 -19.37 19.76
CA THR A 106 -8.27 -20.45 20.39
C THR A 106 -8.96 -21.81 20.37
N GLY A 107 -10.18 -21.87 19.86
CA GLY A 107 -10.97 -23.11 19.82
C GLY A 107 -11.69 -23.48 21.12
N ASP A 108 -11.43 -22.76 22.21
CA ASP A 108 -12.05 -23.03 23.54
C ASP A 108 -13.49 -22.44 23.64
N GLY A 109 -13.89 -21.67 22.61
CA GLY A 109 -15.21 -21.04 22.56
C GLY A 109 -16.36 -22.03 22.25
N ASN A 110 -17.61 -21.54 22.44
CA ASN A 110 -18.81 -22.31 22.13
C ASN A 110 -19.16 -22.34 20.63
N ASP A 111 -18.50 -21.57 19.79
CA ASP A 111 -18.77 -21.52 18.34
C ASP A 111 -18.20 -22.77 17.63
N ALA A 112 -19.12 -23.56 17.05
CA ALA A 112 -18.74 -24.76 16.31
C ALA A 112 -17.95 -24.44 15.02
N LEU A 113 -18.15 -23.27 14.41
CA LEU A 113 -17.44 -22.85 13.20
C LEU A 113 -16.01 -22.48 13.53
N GLU A 114 -15.77 -21.79 14.64
CA GLU A 114 -14.43 -21.45 15.12
C GLU A 114 -13.64 -22.71 15.50
N ARG A 115 -14.26 -23.64 16.22
CA ARG A 115 -13.60 -24.94 16.53
C ARG A 115 -13.24 -25.70 15.26
N ARG A 116 -14.13 -25.71 14.26
CA ARG A 116 -13.83 -26.32 12.96
C ARG A 116 -12.63 -25.67 12.28
N LEU A 117 -12.53 -24.33 12.32
CA LEU A 117 -11.38 -23.59 11.78
C LEU A 117 -10.09 -23.97 12.49
N VAL A 118 -10.08 -23.93 13.82
CA VAL A 118 -8.89 -24.29 14.62
C VAL A 118 -8.41 -25.71 14.29
N ASN A 119 -9.32 -26.69 14.29
CA ASN A 119 -8.97 -28.07 13.96
C ASN A 119 -8.36 -28.20 12.55
N VAL A 120 -8.94 -27.51 11.56
CA VAL A 120 -8.41 -27.53 10.18
C VAL A 120 -7.03 -26.90 10.10
N VAL A 121 -6.80 -25.78 10.78
CA VAL A 121 -5.49 -25.09 10.80
C VAL A 121 -4.43 -25.98 11.50
N GLU A 122 -4.76 -26.59 12.63
CA GLU A 122 -3.87 -27.49 13.36
C GLU A 122 -3.47 -28.73 12.53
N GLU A 123 -4.45 -29.35 11.87
CA GLU A 123 -4.20 -30.49 10.98
C GLU A 123 -3.23 -30.12 9.85
N ILE A 124 -3.43 -28.97 9.21
CA ILE A 124 -2.58 -28.53 8.11
C ILE A 124 -1.20 -28.12 8.62
N ALA A 125 -1.11 -27.44 9.77
CA ALA A 125 0.15 -27.08 10.39
C ALA A 125 0.99 -28.33 10.69
N LEU A 126 0.37 -29.36 11.25
CA LEU A 126 1.02 -30.65 11.51
C LEU A 126 1.50 -31.30 10.20
N ALA A 127 0.63 -31.36 9.19
CA ALA A 127 0.97 -31.95 7.89
C ALA A 127 2.08 -31.17 7.14
N ALA A 128 2.15 -29.86 7.32
CA ALA A 128 3.16 -28.98 6.72
C ALA A 128 4.48 -28.93 7.53
N GLY A 129 4.52 -29.50 8.74
CA GLY A 129 5.67 -29.40 9.63
C GLY A 129 5.97 -27.98 10.12
N LEU A 130 4.93 -27.15 10.23
CA LEU A 130 5.01 -25.75 10.69
C LEU A 130 4.42 -25.62 12.09
N PRO A 131 4.88 -24.63 12.88
CA PRO A 131 4.18 -24.24 14.09
C PRO A 131 2.78 -23.76 13.75
N VAL A 132 1.80 -24.03 14.64
CA VAL A 132 0.43 -23.56 14.48
C VAL A 132 0.44 -22.02 14.50
N PRO A 133 -0.02 -21.35 13.44
CA PRO A 133 -0.07 -19.89 13.39
C PRO A 133 -1.16 -19.35 14.33
N GLU A 134 -1.09 -18.07 14.68
CA GLU A 134 -2.22 -17.41 15.33
C GLU A 134 -3.44 -17.39 14.39
N ILE A 135 -4.63 -17.72 14.91
CA ILE A 135 -5.87 -17.85 14.13
C ILE A 135 -6.78 -16.68 14.45
N TYR A 136 -7.31 -16.04 13.40
CA TYR A 136 -8.20 -14.88 13.51
C TYR A 136 -9.45 -15.06 12.66
N VAL A 137 -10.58 -14.52 13.13
CA VAL A 137 -11.84 -14.41 12.39
C VAL A 137 -12.20 -12.95 12.21
N LEU A 138 -12.49 -12.54 10.96
CA LEU A 138 -13.03 -11.22 10.63
C LEU A 138 -14.56 -11.29 10.67
N GLU A 139 -15.12 -10.97 11.83
CA GLU A 139 -16.56 -11.11 12.12
C GLU A 139 -17.45 -10.22 11.24
N GLN A 140 -16.96 -9.03 10.86
CA GLN A 140 -17.72 -8.06 10.08
C GLN A 140 -17.70 -8.33 8.56
N GLU A 141 -16.92 -9.31 8.11
CA GLU A 141 -16.73 -9.60 6.70
C GLU A 141 -17.59 -10.80 6.27
N SER A 142 -18.61 -10.52 5.46
CA SER A 142 -19.53 -11.54 4.92
C SER A 142 -19.06 -12.16 3.60
N ALA A 143 -18.03 -11.62 2.92
CA ALA A 143 -17.44 -12.22 1.74
C ALA A 143 -16.64 -13.49 2.09
N ILE A 144 -16.49 -14.42 1.14
CA ILE A 144 -15.63 -15.59 1.31
C ILE A 144 -14.19 -15.15 1.05
N ASN A 145 -13.36 -15.10 2.09
CA ASN A 145 -11.95 -14.75 1.99
C ASN A 145 -11.14 -15.36 3.14
N ALA A 146 -9.84 -15.56 2.89
CA ALA A 146 -8.85 -15.91 3.90
C ALA A 146 -7.51 -15.30 3.48
N PHE A 147 -6.59 -15.12 4.42
CA PHE A 147 -5.23 -14.69 4.12
C PHE A 147 -4.26 -15.14 5.21
N ALA A 148 -3.01 -15.35 4.83
CA ALA A 148 -1.89 -15.50 5.73
C ALA A 148 -1.09 -14.19 5.80
N ALA A 149 -0.68 -13.79 7.00
CA ALA A 149 0.17 -12.63 7.24
C ALA A 149 1.31 -13.01 8.18
N GLY A 150 2.42 -12.27 8.11
CA GLY A 150 3.63 -12.52 8.88
C GLY A 150 4.86 -12.36 8.01
N ARG A 151 6.06 -12.53 8.56
CA ARG A 151 7.33 -12.48 7.82
C ARG A 151 7.99 -13.85 7.72
N THR A 152 7.71 -14.70 8.68
CA THR A 152 8.25 -16.05 8.84
C THR A 152 7.13 -16.98 9.30
N GLY A 153 7.35 -18.28 9.24
CA GLY A 153 6.39 -19.24 9.81
C GLY A 153 6.18 -19.07 11.32
N ALA A 154 7.17 -18.52 12.04
CA ALA A 154 7.09 -18.36 13.50
C ALA A 154 6.21 -17.18 13.94
N ASP A 155 6.06 -16.14 13.11
CA ASP A 155 5.21 -14.97 13.37
C ASP A 155 3.98 -14.92 12.46
N ALA A 156 3.67 -16.05 11.81
CA ALA A 156 2.53 -16.18 10.93
C ALA A 156 1.20 -16.12 11.68
N ALA A 157 0.22 -15.51 11.05
CA ALA A 157 -1.19 -15.58 11.44
C ALA A 157 -2.03 -15.90 10.21
N VAL A 158 -3.07 -16.69 10.41
CA VAL A 158 -4.10 -16.98 9.40
C VAL A 158 -5.38 -16.29 9.83
N ALA A 159 -5.97 -15.52 8.94
CA ALA A 159 -7.25 -14.87 9.16
C ALA A 159 -8.28 -15.36 8.14
N VAL A 160 -9.49 -15.63 8.62
CA VAL A 160 -10.60 -16.12 7.81
C VAL A 160 -11.83 -15.24 8.07
N THR A 161 -12.58 -14.92 7.04
CA THR A 161 -13.80 -14.14 7.18
C THR A 161 -14.95 -14.96 7.74
N ARG A 162 -15.89 -14.32 8.45
CA ARG A 162 -17.11 -14.99 8.93
C ARG A 162 -17.89 -15.64 7.79
N GLY A 163 -17.99 -14.94 6.65
CA GLY A 163 -18.66 -15.47 5.47
C GLY A 163 -18.04 -16.74 4.89
N ALA A 164 -16.72 -16.91 5.00
CA ALA A 164 -16.04 -18.16 4.61
C ALA A 164 -16.38 -19.29 5.58
N LEU A 165 -16.39 -19.03 6.90
CA LEU A 165 -16.75 -20.04 7.90
C LEU A 165 -18.18 -20.53 7.77
N GLU A 166 -19.12 -19.66 7.42
CA GLU A 166 -20.52 -20.00 7.29
C GLU A 166 -20.86 -20.75 6.01
N ARG A 167 -20.16 -20.41 4.91
CA ARG A 167 -20.53 -20.91 3.56
C ARG A 167 -19.69 -22.09 3.09
N LEU A 168 -18.44 -22.20 3.57
CA LEU A 168 -17.58 -23.30 3.15
C LEU A 168 -17.83 -24.55 3.99
N THR A 169 -17.87 -25.68 3.30
CA THR A 169 -17.76 -27.00 3.96
C THR A 169 -16.38 -27.17 4.59
N ARG A 170 -16.22 -28.19 5.45
CA ARG A 170 -14.91 -28.48 6.05
C ARG A 170 -13.83 -28.74 5.01
N SER A 171 -14.14 -29.47 3.96
CA SER A 171 -13.18 -29.81 2.89
C SER A 171 -12.78 -28.58 2.06
N GLU A 172 -13.73 -27.71 1.76
CA GLU A 172 -13.44 -26.45 1.04
C GLU A 172 -12.59 -25.52 1.90
N LEU A 173 -12.93 -25.36 3.19
CA LEU A 173 -12.12 -24.60 4.15
C LEU A 173 -10.70 -25.16 4.24
N GLN A 174 -10.55 -26.50 4.32
CA GLN A 174 -9.25 -27.17 4.32
C GLN A 174 -8.44 -26.84 3.06
N GLY A 175 -9.06 -26.83 1.90
CA GLY A 175 -8.42 -26.42 0.65
C GLY A 175 -7.93 -24.97 0.67
N VAL A 176 -8.75 -24.04 1.18
CA VAL A 176 -8.38 -22.62 1.32
C VAL A 176 -7.22 -22.46 2.30
N ILE A 177 -7.30 -23.08 3.49
CA ILE A 177 -6.23 -22.99 4.49
C ILE A 177 -4.93 -23.64 3.99
N ALA A 178 -4.99 -24.77 3.29
CA ALA A 178 -3.82 -25.39 2.67
C ALA A 178 -3.16 -24.47 1.64
N HIS A 179 -3.95 -23.71 0.90
CA HIS A 179 -3.44 -22.70 -0.02
C HIS A 179 -2.68 -21.59 0.74
N GLU A 180 -3.26 -21.04 1.81
CA GLU A 180 -2.59 -20.04 2.65
C GLU A 180 -1.30 -20.56 3.29
N PHE A 181 -1.29 -21.82 3.73
CA PHE A 181 -0.08 -22.46 4.24
C PHE A 181 1.01 -22.62 3.17
N SER A 182 0.64 -22.79 1.90
CA SER A 182 1.63 -22.79 0.82
C SER A 182 2.38 -21.47 0.71
N HIS A 183 1.72 -20.34 0.96
CA HIS A 183 2.35 -19.02 1.00
C HIS A 183 3.28 -18.85 2.20
N ILE A 184 2.91 -19.43 3.37
CA ILE A 184 3.79 -19.45 4.55
C ILE A 184 5.06 -20.25 4.25
N LEU A 185 4.92 -21.45 3.68
CA LEU A 185 6.05 -22.33 3.33
C LEU A 185 6.99 -21.73 2.28
N ASN A 186 6.44 -21.06 1.28
CA ASN A 186 7.21 -20.44 0.22
C ASN A 186 7.85 -19.10 0.61
N GLY A 187 7.46 -18.52 1.77
CA GLY A 187 7.96 -17.22 2.23
C GLY A 187 7.42 -16.01 1.45
N ASP A 188 6.33 -16.19 0.70
CA ASP A 188 5.73 -15.16 -0.16
C ASP A 188 5.17 -13.99 0.64
N MET A 189 4.81 -14.22 1.92
CA MET A 189 4.29 -13.18 2.83
C MET A 189 5.23 -11.99 2.94
N ARG A 190 6.55 -12.22 3.00
CA ARG A 190 7.55 -11.15 3.11
C ARG A 190 7.57 -10.28 1.85
N LEU A 191 7.51 -10.90 0.67
CA LEU A 191 7.41 -10.17 -0.60
C LEU A 191 6.14 -9.33 -0.65
N ASN A 192 5.00 -9.92 -0.30
CA ASN A 192 3.71 -9.24 -0.29
C ASN A 192 3.72 -8.01 0.63
N GLN A 193 4.28 -8.12 1.84
CA GLN A 193 4.45 -6.99 2.76
C GLN A 193 5.34 -5.88 2.18
N GLN A 194 6.43 -6.23 1.47
CA GLN A 194 7.28 -5.25 0.81
C GLN A 194 6.51 -4.49 -0.28
N LEU A 195 5.75 -5.21 -1.11
CA LEU A 195 4.94 -4.60 -2.18
C LEU A 195 3.84 -3.70 -1.62
N ILE A 196 3.16 -4.12 -0.55
CA ILE A 196 2.16 -3.28 0.15
C ILE A 196 2.82 -2.01 0.69
N GLY A 197 4.01 -2.11 1.28
CA GLY A 197 4.77 -0.95 1.76
C GLY A 197 5.10 0.02 0.63
N LEU A 198 5.63 -0.48 -0.48
CA LEU A 198 5.95 0.32 -1.66
C LEU A 198 4.70 0.96 -2.26
N SER A 199 3.63 0.19 -2.46
CA SER A 199 2.36 0.72 -2.97
C SER A 199 1.80 1.84 -2.10
N PHE A 200 1.94 1.73 -0.77
CA PHE A 200 1.50 2.76 0.16
C PHE A 200 2.29 4.07 0.01
N GLY A 201 3.58 4.00 -0.30
CA GLY A 201 4.39 5.18 -0.57
C GLY A 201 3.87 5.98 -1.77
N ILE A 202 3.47 5.31 -2.85
CA ILE A 202 2.84 5.93 -4.01
C ILE A 202 1.47 6.51 -3.64
N LEU A 203 0.63 5.73 -2.96
CA LEU A 203 -0.71 6.12 -2.54
C LEU A 203 -0.73 7.38 -1.66
N VAL A 204 0.30 7.62 -0.86
CA VAL A 204 0.38 8.82 0.01
C VAL A 204 0.30 10.11 -0.79
N LEU A 205 0.88 10.17 -1.99
CA LEU A 205 0.75 11.34 -2.87
C LEU A 205 -0.71 11.62 -3.23
N SER A 206 -1.46 10.58 -3.58
CA SER A 206 -2.89 10.66 -3.88
C SER A 206 -3.70 11.13 -2.66
N LEU A 207 -3.37 10.65 -1.46
CA LEU A 207 -4.03 11.07 -0.21
C LEU A 207 -3.77 12.56 0.08
N ILE A 208 -2.55 13.04 -0.14
CA ILE A 208 -2.18 14.45 0.01
C ILE A 208 -2.93 15.31 -1.01
N GLY A 209 -3.01 14.88 -2.28
CA GLY A 209 -3.79 15.57 -3.30
C GLY A 209 -5.26 15.73 -2.92
N ARG A 210 -5.88 14.65 -2.41
CA ARG A 210 -7.28 14.69 -1.92
C ARG A 210 -7.44 15.59 -0.72
N TRP A 211 -6.52 15.54 0.23
CA TRP A 211 -6.52 16.42 1.39
C TRP A 211 -6.40 17.89 0.97
N LEU A 212 -5.49 18.18 0.04
CA LEU A 212 -5.30 19.54 -0.50
C LEU A 212 -6.59 20.06 -1.16
N LEU A 213 -7.26 19.26 -2.01
CA LEU A 213 -8.53 19.66 -2.62
C LEU A 213 -9.64 19.92 -1.57
N ARG A 214 -9.71 19.08 -0.53
CA ARG A 214 -10.68 19.28 0.56
C ARG A 214 -10.40 20.57 1.32
N SER A 215 -9.14 20.84 1.69
CA SER A 215 -8.76 22.03 2.45
C SER A 215 -9.06 23.32 1.66
N MET A 216 -8.92 23.30 0.33
CA MET A 216 -9.22 24.43 -0.54
C MET A 216 -10.72 24.74 -0.63
N ARG A 217 -11.60 23.75 -0.52
CA ARG A 217 -13.05 23.97 -0.46
C ARG A 217 -13.44 24.79 0.78
N PHE A 218 -12.80 24.55 1.91
CA PHE A 218 -13.05 25.33 3.14
C PHE A 218 -12.42 26.72 3.08
N ALA A 219 -11.26 26.88 2.42
CA ALA A 219 -10.59 28.17 2.27
C ALA A 219 -11.35 29.16 1.35
N ARG A 220 -12.13 28.68 0.38
CA ARG A 220 -12.96 29.52 -0.51
C ARG A 220 -14.09 30.26 0.22
N VAL A 221 -14.54 29.77 1.36
CA VAL A 221 -15.62 30.40 2.15
C VAL A 221 -15.12 31.62 2.93
N SER A 222 -13.80 31.74 3.18
CA SER A 222 -13.23 32.75 4.09
C SER A 222 -12.45 33.90 3.41
N ARG A 223 -12.23 33.92 2.08
CA ARG A 223 -11.32 34.91 1.47
C ARG A 223 -11.85 35.56 0.21
N GLY A 224 -11.94 36.90 0.31
CA GLY A 224 -12.35 37.79 -0.78
C GLY A 224 -11.50 37.75 -2.04
N ARG A 225 -12.05 38.29 -3.05
CA ARG A 225 -11.98 38.45 -4.50
C ARG A 225 -10.61 38.60 -5.20
N ASN A 226 -9.42 38.40 -4.57
CA ASN A 226 -8.18 38.91 -5.21
C ASN A 226 -6.97 37.98 -5.28
N LYS A 227 -7.11 36.66 -5.30
CA LYS A 227 -5.96 35.71 -5.50
C LYS A 227 -6.34 34.49 -6.37
N GLY A 228 -6.89 34.69 -7.56
CA GLY A 228 -7.34 33.59 -8.43
C GLY A 228 -6.23 32.66 -8.94
N GLY A 229 -5.03 33.17 -9.23
CA GLY A 229 -3.95 32.39 -9.85
C GLY A 229 -3.36 31.30 -8.95
N GLY A 230 -3.10 31.61 -7.68
CA GLY A 230 -2.53 30.64 -6.73
C GLY A 230 -3.44 29.47 -6.41
N VAL A 231 -4.76 29.73 -6.38
CA VAL A 231 -5.76 28.66 -6.17
C VAL A 231 -5.83 27.73 -7.38
N ALA A 232 -5.74 28.28 -8.60
CA ALA A 232 -5.76 27.46 -9.82
C ALA A 232 -4.53 26.54 -9.88
N ALA A 233 -3.34 27.06 -9.63
CA ALA A 233 -2.11 26.24 -9.58
C ALA A 233 -2.19 25.13 -8.52
N ALA A 234 -2.66 25.44 -7.32
CA ALA A 234 -2.81 24.46 -6.26
C ALA A 234 -3.87 23.39 -6.60
N VAL A 235 -4.95 23.72 -7.31
CA VAL A 235 -5.93 22.74 -7.80
C VAL A 235 -5.30 21.81 -8.84
N VAL A 236 -4.52 22.34 -9.77
CA VAL A 236 -3.82 21.54 -10.79
C VAL A 236 -2.84 20.56 -10.12
N ILE A 237 -2.04 21.05 -9.18
CA ILE A 237 -1.12 20.21 -8.41
C ILE A 237 -1.88 19.10 -7.65
N ALA A 238 -2.96 19.44 -6.97
CA ALA A 238 -3.74 18.47 -6.20
C ALA A 238 -4.37 17.38 -7.08
N ILE A 239 -4.93 17.76 -8.25
CA ILE A 239 -5.47 16.80 -9.21
C ILE A 239 -4.36 15.91 -9.77
N ALA A 240 -3.21 16.48 -10.11
CA ALA A 240 -2.07 15.71 -10.60
C ALA A 240 -1.56 14.69 -9.56
N LEU A 241 -1.45 15.09 -8.30
CA LEU A 241 -1.09 14.17 -7.20
C LEU A 241 -2.09 13.01 -7.05
N ILE A 242 -3.38 13.25 -7.33
CA ILE A 242 -4.40 12.20 -7.27
C ILE A 242 -4.28 11.23 -8.45
N ILE A 243 -3.93 11.73 -9.64
CA ILE A 243 -3.86 10.90 -10.86
C ILE A 243 -2.55 10.10 -10.90
N ILE A 244 -1.45 10.69 -10.42
CA ILE A 244 -0.11 10.09 -10.46
C ILE A 244 0.08 9.07 -9.31
N GLY A 245 -0.46 9.33 -8.10
CA GLY A 245 -0.40 8.48 -6.92
C GLY A 245 -1.64 7.60 -6.77
#